data_93cb7faf3797789c5d66bd9633597305
#
_entry.id   93cb7faf3797789c5d66bd9633597305
#
_cell.length_a   1.000
_cell.length_b   1.000
_cell.length_c   1.000
_cell.angle_alpha   90.00
_cell.angle_beta   90.00
_cell.angle_gamma   90.00
#
_symmetry.space_group_name_H-M   'P 1'
#
loop_
_entity.id
_entity.type
_entity.pdbx_description
1 polymer ?
#
loop_
_entity_poly.entity_id
_entity_poly.type
_entity_poly.pdbx_seq_one_letter_code
_entity_poly.pdbx_strand_id
1 'polypeptide(L)'
;MKLYKFGNEGRSGILKGINISADIVAPTLGAIGKKVILDAGHMDPIVADDGAKILNMIDLNNRWENMGNRLMRKIVNKMHHKAGSGRTTAAILARAFCNEIQKQLDKGVNSRELVERLNKGLAETVSLLEQYKHEVNDSDIYKLALTESNDPEIAEIISVAILELGRDGVITVEQSNKVELSLETVKGMRVKSGLITDRLINDATKARCVLENPYILIADRRIATNSQIKNILETIIAEGKTDLLIVAMDVEGEALASLIMNHERRAMNIACIQAPYKGEQQKDFLYDLAVLTGGHVISEQAGLFLDKQGTDLLGEAVSVTVDKDETIISGGKADDKALEDRITVIREVVDTTAEYEKKVAEERLAGLTSGVGVIKVGSFTVDELRLKINKIEDAINSTKLALDEGVLAGGGSDFVKVSFRHSDPLFQKALKSPFLQMEKNAGMKRLWNDRTKDLKNTHKGYDFVTREMVNMHWSGIIDPFKVERIALETAISISSIFTDIEVACAEYPEKDED
;
A
#
# COMPACT_ATOMS: atom_id res chain seq x y z
N MET A 1 25.90 -2.67 27.16
CA MET A 1 26.64 -3.94 26.87
C MET A 1 25.82 -4.75 25.88
N LYS A 2 26.43 -5.50 24.95
CA LYS A 2 25.71 -6.31 23.95
C LYS A 2 25.97 -7.79 24.18
N LEU A 3 24.95 -8.61 23.89
CA LEU A 3 25.02 -10.07 23.89
C LEU A 3 25.19 -10.56 22.45
N TYR A 4 25.93 -11.62 22.25
CA TYR A 4 26.21 -12.17 20.93
C TYR A 4 25.88 -13.67 20.90
N LYS A 5 25.30 -14.14 19.79
CA LYS A 5 25.15 -15.55 19.44
C LYS A 5 25.65 -15.77 18.03
N PHE A 6 26.41 -16.84 17.83
CA PHE A 6 27.10 -17.13 16.58
C PHE A 6 26.46 -18.32 15.85
N GLY A 7 26.57 -18.31 14.54
CA GLY A 7 26.21 -19.43 13.67
C GLY A 7 24.78 -19.95 13.92
N ASN A 8 24.68 -21.25 14.10
CA ASN A 8 23.38 -21.92 14.27
C ASN A 8 22.62 -21.51 15.54
N GLU A 9 23.34 -21.18 16.62
CA GLU A 9 22.67 -20.74 17.87
C GLU A 9 21.95 -19.39 17.69
N GLY A 10 22.57 -18.45 16.95
CA GLY A 10 21.96 -17.17 16.62
C GLY A 10 20.74 -17.33 15.69
N ARG A 11 20.90 -18.11 14.62
CA ARG A 11 19.83 -18.38 13.65
C ARG A 11 18.63 -19.09 14.27
N SER A 12 18.87 -20.09 15.13
CA SER A 12 17.80 -20.87 15.79
C SER A 12 16.83 -19.98 16.59
N GLY A 13 17.33 -19.01 17.35
CA GLY A 13 16.48 -18.07 18.08
C GLY A 13 15.63 -17.19 17.15
N ILE A 14 16.25 -16.68 16.07
CA ILE A 14 15.55 -15.86 15.07
C ILE A 14 14.49 -16.70 14.34
N LEU A 15 14.83 -17.94 13.93
CA LEU A 15 13.88 -18.83 13.26
C LEU A 15 12.66 -19.13 14.14
N LYS A 16 12.89 -19.34 15.45
CA LYS A 16 11.78 -19.55 16.38
C LYS A 16 10.85 -18.34 16.43
N GLY A 17 11.40 -17.12 16.43
CA GLY A 17 10.61 -15.88 16.34
C GLY A 17 9.84 -15.76 15.04
N ILE A 18 10.45 -16.10 13.90
CA ILE A 18 9.77 -16.16 12.59
C ILE A 18 8.59 -17.15 12.64
N ASN A 19 8.79 -18.33 13.22
CA ASN A 19 7.75 -19.35 13.34
C ASN A 19 6.59 -18.88 14.22
N ILE A 20 6.86 -18.33 15.41
CA ILE A 20 5.85 -17.80 16.32
C ILE A 20 5.05 -16.69 15.63
N SER A 21 5.71 -15.72 15.01
CA SER A 21 5.04 -14.61 14.32
C SER A 21 4.16 -15.10 13.17
N ALA A 22 4.64 -16.05 12.38
CA ALA A 22 3.85 -16.65 11.32
C ALA A 22 2.66 -17.46 11.87
N ASP A 23 2.82 -18.20 12.97
CA ASP A 23 1.74 -18.97 13.59
C ASP A 23 0.62 -18.06 14.14
N ILE A 24 0.97 -16.86 14.61
CA ILE A 24 -0.02 -15.89 15.11
C ILE A 24 -0.87 -15.33 13.95
N VAL A 25 -0.27 -15.03 12.78
CA VAL A 25 -1.02 -14.49 11.64
C VAL A 25 -1.64 -15.57 10.75
N ALA A 26 -1.11 -16.79 10.75
CA ALA A 26 -1.56 -17.88 9.91
C ALA A 26 -3.08 -18.17 9.96
N PRO A 27 -3.75 -18.09 11.14
CA PRO A 27 -5.20 -18.28 11.22
C PRO A 27 -6.02 -17.29 10.40
N THR A 28 -5.48 -16.12 10.06
CA THR A 28 -6.21 -15.10 9.27
C THR A 28 -6.21 -15.38 7.77
N LEU A 29 -5.43 -16.36 7.27
CA LEU A 29 -5.30 -16.64 5.85
C LEU A 29 -6.53 -17.29 5.24
N GLY A 30 -6.98 -16.76 4.11
CA GLY A 30 -8.00 -17.33 3.22
C GLY A 30 -9.44 -17.00 3.63
N ALA A 31 -10.41 -17.42 2.81
CA ALA A 31 -11.83 -17.09 2.95
C ALA A 31 -12.46 -17.59 4.28
N ILE A 32 -11.86 -18.61 4.91
CA ILE A 32 -12.27 -19.13 6.23
C ILE A 32 -11.31 -18.61 7.33
N GLY A 33 -10.64 -17.50 7.07
CA GLY A 33 -9.74 -16.86 8.01
C GLY A 33 -10.44 -16.46 9.31
N LYS A 34 -9.72 -16.60 10.43
CA LYS A 34 -10.21 -16.26 11.78
C LYS A 34 -9.55 -14.96 12.25
N LYS A 35 -10.20 -14.32 13.22
CA LYS A 35 -9.68 -13.09 13.82
C LYS A 35 -8.74 -13.40 14.98
N VAL A 36 -7.81 -12.50 15.25
CA VAL A 36 -6.88 -12.52 16.37
C VAL A 36 -7.29 -11.42 17.34
N ILE A 37 -7.31 -11.71 18.64
CA ILE A 37 -7.53 -10.71 19.68
C ILE A 37 -6.17 -10.30 20.23
N LEU A 38 -5.94 -9.00 20.30
CA LEU A 38 -4.71 -8.38 20.77
C LEU A 38 -5.00 -7.60 22.06
N ASP A 39 -4.18 -7.82 23.07
CA ASP A 39 -4.21 -7.02 24.30
C ASP A 39 -3.68 -5.61 24.01
N ALA A 40 -4.44 -4.60 24.37
CA ALA A 40 -4.10 -3.20 24.21
C ALA A 40 -3.78 -2.51 25.56
N GLY A 41 -3.41 -3.27 26.58
CA GLY A 41 -3.07 -2.80 27.91
C GLY A 41 -4.29 -2.25 28.65
N HIS A 42 -4.35 -0.93 28.84
CA HIS A 42 -5.48 -0.29 29.56
C HIS A 42 -6.70 0.03 28.67
N MET A 43 -6.59 -0.23 27.37
CA MET A 43 -7.70 -0.06 26.41
C MET A 43 -8.41 -1.39 26.17
N ASP A 44 -9.59 -1.33 25.53
CA ASP A 44 -10.32 -2.54 25.13
C ASP A 44 -9.48 -3.41 24.19
N PRO A 45 -9.60 -4.75 24.26
CA PRO A 45 -8.89 -5.66 23.37
C PRO A 45 -9.22 -5.38 21.91
N ILE A 46 -8.20 -5.38 21.06
CA ILE A 46 -8.34 -5.11 19.63
C ILE A 46 -8.53 -6.41 18.88
N VAL A 47 -9.63 -6.50 18.12
CA VAL A 47 -9.87 -7.60 17.18
C VAL A 47 -9.26 -7.24 15.83
N ALA A 48 -8.40 -8.11 15.29
CA ALA A 48 -7.71 -7.91 14.03
C ALA A 48 -7.71 -9.18 13.16
N ASP A 49 -7.81 -8.98 11.86
CA ASP A 49 -7.66 -9.99 10.80
C ASP A 49 -6.52 -9.61 9.84
N ASP A 50 -5.99 -8.40 9.94
CA ASP A 50 -4.88 -7.91 9.15
C ASP A 50 -3.52 -8.30 9.73
N GLY A 51 -2.70 -8.99 8.92
CA GLY A 51 -1.38 -9.48 9.35
C GLY A 51 -0.39 -8.36 9.73
N ALA A 52 -0.46 -7.18 9.11
CA ALA A 52 0.43 -6.07 9.45
C ALA A 52 0.04 -5.46 10.80
N LYS A 53 -1.26 -5.22 11.02
CA LYS A 53 -1.77 -4.74 12.31
C LYS A 53 -1.40 -5.69 13.45
N ILE A 54 -1.59 -6.99 13.23
CA ILE A 54 -1.28 -8.02 14.23
C ILE A 54 0.21 -7.99 14.58
N LEU A 55 1.11 -8.12 13.60
CA LEU A 55 2.54 -8.22 13.87
C LEU A 55 3.16 -6.94 14.40
N ASN A 56 2.64 -5.77 14.04
CA ASN A 56 3.14 -4.49 14.56
C ASN A 56 2.81 -4.29 16.04
N MET A 57 1.78 -4.95 16.58
CA MET A 57 1.37 -4.87 17.99
C MET A 57 2.00 -5.94 18.89
N ILE A 58 2.74 -6.91 18.31
CA ILE A 58 3.30 -8.03 19.07
C ILE A 58 4.79 -7.83 19.29
N ASP A 59 5.25 -7.91 20.53
CA ASP A 59 6.64 -8.10 20.89
C ASP A 59 6.82 -9.44 21.61
N LEU A 60 7.93 -10.12 21.33
CA LEU A 60 8.26 -11.38 21.97
C LEU A 60 9.25 -11.11 23.12
N ASN A 61 8.99 -11.72 24.27
CA ASN A 61 9.80 -11.54 25.49
C ASN A 61 11.27 -11.97 25.29
N ASN A 62 11.48 -13.03 24.51
CA ASN A 62 12.83 -13.47 24.18
C ASN A 62 13.41 -12.59 23.05
N ARG A 63 14.53 -11.93 23.31
CA ARG A 63 15.15 -10.96 22.40
C ARG A 63 15.56 -11.57 21.06
N TRP A 64 16.05 -12.80 21.06
CA TRP A 64 16.44 -13.53 19.84
C TRP A 64 15.20 -13.85 19.00
N GLU A 65 14.13 -14.28 19.65
CA GLU A 65 12.85 -14.51 19.00
C GLU A 65 12.25 -13.20 18.49
N ASN A 66 12.38 -12.11 19.28
CA ASN A 66 11.86 -10.80 18.84
C ASN A 66 12.60 -10.23 17.62
N MET A 67 13.88 -10.57 17.40
CA MET A 67 14.56 -10.27 16.13
C MET A 67 13.87 -10.94 14.95
N GLY A 68 13.44 -12.20 15.11
CA GLY A 68 12.65 -12.92 14.10
C GLY A 68 11.30 -12.25 13.85
N ASN A 69 10.60 -11.82 14.90
CA ASN A 69 9.36 -11.06 14.80
C ASN A 69 9.57 -9.74 14.03
N ARG A 70 10.64 -9.00 14.31
CA ARG A 70 10.96 -7.76 13.60
C ARG A 70 11.25 -7.98 12.11
N LEU A 71 11.83 -9.12 11.72
CA LEU A 71 11.97 -9.50 10.31
C LEU A 71 10.60 -9.76 9.67
N MET A 72 9.70 -10.43 10.38
CA MET A 72 8.33 -10.66 9.89
C MET A 72 7.52 -9.36 9.77
N ARG A 73 7.69 -8.40 10.68
CA ARG A 73 7.12 -7.04 10.55
C ARG A 73 7.57 -6.35 9.25
N LYS A 74 8.85 -6.46 8.89
CA LYS A 74 9.35 -5.89 7.62
C LYS A 74 8.64 -6.50 6.40
N ILE A 75 8.31 -7.81 6.43
CA ILE A 75 7.56 -8.47 5.36
C ILE A 75 6.19 -7.84 5.22
N VAL A 76 5.39 -7.84 6.29
CA VAL A 76 4.00 -7.39 6.22
C VAL A 76 3.88 -5.89 5.93
N ASN A 77 4.81 -5.07 6.43
CA ASN A 77 4.85 -3.64 6.12
C ASN A 77 5.23 -3.39 4.66
N LYS A 78 6.22 -4.12 4.11
CA LYS A 78 6.57 -4.01 2.69
C LYS A 78 5.42 -4.44 1.78
N MET A 79 4.67 -5.49 2.15
CA MET A 79 3.46 -5.91 1.44
C MET A 79 2.37 -4.83 1.51
N HIS A 80 2.15 -4.24 2.67
CA HIS A 80 1.17 -3.17 2.85
C HIS A 80 1.44 -2.00 1.91
N HIS A 81 2.70 -1.54 1.82
CA HIS A 81 3.07 -0.40 0.96
C HIS A 81 3.08 -0.73 -0.54
N LYS A 82 3.44 -1.98 -0.93
CA LYS A 82 3.64 -2.31 -2.35
C LYS A 82 2.44 -3.00 -3.02
N ALA A 83 1.65 -3.71 -2.23
CA ALA A 83 0.59 -4.56 -2.74
C ALA A 83 -0.77 -4.36 -2.05
N GLY A 84 -0.82 -3.67 -0.91
CA GLY A 84 -2.05 -3.49 -0.14
C GLY A 84 -2.63 -4.79 0.44
N SER A 85 -2.32 -5.95 -0.13
CA SER A 85 -2.82 -7.29 0.23
C SER A 85 -1.71 -8.34 0.26
N GLY A 86 -2.03 -9.63 0.50
CA GLY A 86 -1.08 -10.75 0.48
C GLY A 86 -0.09 -10.81 1.66
N ARG A 87 -0.31 -10.04 2.73
CA ARG A 87 0.58 -9.92 3.91
C ARG A 87 0.79 -11.25 4.61
N THR A 88 -0.29 -11.98 4.87
CA THR A 88 -0.25 -13.30 5.53
C THR A 88 0.35 -14.36 4.62
N THR A 89 0.07 -14.35 3.31
CA THR A 89 0.69 -15.22 2.31
C THR A 89 2.21 -15.07 2.31
N ALA A 90 2.72 -13.83 2.28
CA ALA A 90 4.16 -13.55 2.32
C ALA A 90 4.81 -14.04 3.62
N ALA A 91 4.14 -13.87 4.76
CA ALA A 91 4.62 -14.34 6.06
C ALA A 91 4.73 -15.87 6.11
N ILE A 92 3.73 -16.59 5.58
CA ILE A 92 3.72 -18.05 5.54
C ILE A 92 4.77 -18.59 4.58
N LEU A 93 4.94 -17.98 3.40
CA LEU A 93 6.01 -18.32 2.46
C LEU A 93 7.39 -18.13 3.10
N ALA A 94 7.64 -16.98 3.73
CA ALA A 94 8.91 -16.70 4.39
C ALA A 94 9.24 -17.71 5.49
N ARG A 95 8.26 -18.07 6.34
CA ARG A 95 8.39 -19.15 7.33
C ARG A 95 8.80 -20.46 6.67
N ALA A 96 8.12 -20.84 5.59
CA ALA A 96 8.38 -22.10 4.90
C ALA A 96 9.78 -22.13 4.30
N PHE A 97 10.21 -21.05 3.62
CA PHE A 97 11.54 -20.92 3.09
C PHE A 97 12.61 -20.95 4.18
N CYS A 98 12.47 -20.15 5.25
CA CYS A 98 13.44 -20.13 6.35
C CYS A 98 13.60 -21.50 7.01
N ASN A 99 12.51 -22.26 7.21
CA ASN A 99 12.59 -23.60 7.76
C ASN A 99 13.29 -24.61 6.82
N GLU A 100 13.04 -24.57 5.51
CA GLU A 100 13.74 -25.45 4.56
C GLU A 100 15.21 -25.04 4.40
N ILE A 101 15.54 -23.74 4.43
CA ILE A 101 16.90 -23.23 4.44
C ILE A 101 17.67 -23.72 5.66
N GLN A 102 17.10 -23.60 6.86
CA GLN A 102 17.76 -24.08 8.08
C GLN A 102 18.12 -25.57 7.98
N LYS A 103 17.24 -26.40 7.43
CA LYS A 103 17.53 -27.82 7.19
C LYS A 103 18.70 -28.06 6.23
N GLN A 104 18.91 -27.16 5.25
CA GLN A 104 20.05 -27.24 4.33
C GLN A 104 21.34 -26.77 5.01
N LEU A 105 21.29 -25.68 5.78
CA LEU A 105 22.41 -25.19 6.58
C LEU A 105 22.88 -26.22 7.62
N ASP A 106 21.95 -26.92 8.28
CA ASP A 106 22.23 -27.98 9.23
C ASP A 106 22.94 -29.19 8.55
N LYS A 107 22.77 -29.37 7.25
CA LYS A 107 23.46 -30.37 6.43
C LYS A 107 24.82 -29.88 5.92
N GLY A 108 25.20 -28.65 6.24
CA GLY A 108 26.48 -28.06 5.83
C GLY A 108 26.49 -27.42 4.43
N VAL A 109 25.33 -27.16 3.83
CA VAL A 109 25.25 -26.43 2.56
C VAL A 109 25.70 -24.99 2.78
N ASN A 110 26.52 -24.46 1.87
CA ASN A 110 27.05 -23.10 1.96
C ASN A 110 25.93 -22.03 1.82
N SER A 111 25.98 -20.99 2.67
CA SER A 111 24.98 -19.91 2.67
C SER A 111 24.91 -19.16 1.32
N ARG A 112 26.08 -18.87 0.72
CA ARG A 112 26.12 -18.18 -0.58
C ARG A 112 25.50 -19.03 -1.70
N GLU A 113 25.73 -20.33 -1.71
CA GLU A 113 25.08 -21.25 -2.65
C GLU A 113 23.58 -21.25 -2.49
N LEU A 114 23.09 -21.23 -1.23
CA LEU A 114 21.66 -21.16 -0.95
C LEU A 114 21.02 -19.83 -1.41
N VAL A 115 21.70 -18.69 -1.22
CA VAL A 115 21.22 -17.39 -1.71
C VAL A 115 21.15 -17.37 -3.24
N GLU A 116 22.15 -17.91 -3.94
CA GLU A 116 22.11 -18.04 -5.40
C GLU A 116 20.97 -18.95 -5.86
N ARG A 117 20.73 -20.05 -5.17
CA ARG A 117 19.59 -20.95 -5.45
C ARG A 117 18.25 -20.25 -5.22
N LEU A 118 18.11 -19.46 -4.14
CA LEU A 118 16.91 -18.67 -3.88
C LEU A 118 16.61 -17.68 -5.01
N ASN A 119 17.62 -16.96 -5.49
CA ASN A 119 17.45 -16.00 -6.58
C ASN A 119 17.07 -16.69 -7.91
N LYS A 120 17.71 -17.80 -8.25
CA LYS A 120 17.38 -18.59 -9.44
C LYS A 120 15.99 -19.20 -9.35
N GLY A 121 15.65 -19.77 -8.18
CA GLY A 121 14.33 -20.36 -7.96
C GLY A 121 13.21 -19.34 -7.94
N LEU A 122 13.47 -18.11 -7.48
CA LEU A 122 12.51 -17.00 -7.58
C LEU A 122 12.21 -16.69 -9.06
N ALA A 123 13.24 -16.52 -9.89
CA ALA A 123 13.07 -16.24 -11.31
C ALA A 123 12.30 -17.37 -12.02
N GLU A 124 12.64 -18.65 -11.73
CA GLU A 124 11.92 -19.81 -12.25
C GLU A 124 10.45 -19.81 -11.81
N THR A 125 10.19 -19.54 -10.52
CA THR A 125 8.82 -19.51 -10.00
C THR A 125 7.98 -18.43 -10.68
N VAL A 126 8.51 -17.22 -10.83
CA VAL A 126 7.82 -16.10 -11.50
C VAL A 126 7.50 -16.47 -12.94
N SER A 127 8.49 -17.00 -13.69
CA SER A 127 8.29 -17.44 -15.07
C SER A 127 7.25 -18.57 -15.21
N LEU A 128 7.18 -19.48 -14.23
CA LEU A 128 6.16 -20.52 -14.20
C LEU A 128 4.77 -19.96 -13.87
N LEU A 129 4.66 -19.01 -12.94
CA LEU A 129 3.41 -18.34 -12.60
C LEU A 129 2.87 -17.52 -13.78
N GLU A 130 3.74 -16.87 -14.56
CA GLU A 130 3.34 -16.13 -15.77
C GLU A 130 2.61 -17.00 -16.79
N GLN A 131 2.89 -18.31 -16.83
CA GLN A 131 2.19 -19.25 -17.72
C GLN A 131 0.75 -19.55 -17.29
N TYR A 132 0.39 -19.27 -16.04
CA TYR A 132 -0.95 -19.44 -15.47
C TYR A 132 -1.72 -18.12 -15.40
N LYS A 133 -1.08 -17.01 -15.74
CA LYS A 133 -1.67 -15.68 -15.68
C LYS A 133 -2.76 -15.51 -16.74
N HIS A 134 -3.87 -14.90 -16.34
CA HIS A 134 -4.98 -14.49 -17.20
C HIS A 134 -5.15 -12.98 -17.17
N GLU A 135 -5.52 -12.39 -18.29
CA GLU A 135 -5.92 -10.98 -18.36
C GLU A 135 -7.27 -10.78 -17.67
N VAL A 136 -7.45 -9.60 -17.08
CA VAL A 136 -8.69 -9.22 -16.38
C VAL A 136 -9.67 -8.63 -17.37
N ASN A 137 -10.88 -9.19 -17.42
CA ASN A 137 -12.01 -8.64 -18.15
C ASN A 137 -12.90 -7.82 -17.20
N ASP A 138 -13.77 -6.98 -17.76
CA ASP A 138 -14.69 -6.14 -16.98
C ASP A 138 -15.57 -6.95 -16.01
N SER A 139 -15.99 -8.17 -16.43
CA SER A 139 -16.74 -9.09 -15.55
C SER A 139 -15.95 -9.64 -14.36
N ASP A 140 -14.63 -9.54 -14.37
CA ASP A 140 -13.77 -10.04 -13.30
C ASP A 140 -13.53 -8.97 -12.25
N ILE A 141 -13.74 -7.68 -12.55
CA ILE A 141 -13.57 -6.55 -11.62
C ILE A 141 -14.43 -6.74 -10.37
N TYR A 142 -15.70 -7.06 -10.56
CA TYR A 142 -16.61 -7.34 -9.45
C TYR A 142 -16.15 -8.55 -8.61
N LYS A 143 -15.71 -9.63 -9.27
CA LYS A 143 -15.24 -10.85 -8.58
C LYS A 143 -13.98 -10.57 -7.75
N LEU A 144 -13.04 -9.78 -8.29
CA LEU A 144 -11.83 -9.36 -7.60
C LEU A 144 -12.16 -8.54 -6.35
N ALA A 145 -13.01 -7.52 -6.52
CA ALA A 145 -13.45 -6.69 -5.41
C ALA A 145 -14.22 -7.51 -4.35
N LEU A 146 -15.02 -8.48 -4.78
CA LEU A 146 -15.74 -9.39 -3.87
C LEU A 146 -14.81 -10.34 -3.12
N THR A 147 -13.81 -10.90 -3.80
CA THR A 147 -12.83 -11.81 -3.17
C THR A 147 -12.08 -11.11 -2.05
N GLU A 148 -11.67 -9.86 -2.25
CA GLU A 148 -10.91 -9.11 -1.26
C GLU A 148 -11.81 -8.53 -0.15
N SER A 149 -12.94 -7.91 -0.52
CA SER A 149 -13.84 -7.29 0.46
C SER A 149 -14.70 -8.31 1.23
N ASN A 150 -15.00 -9.45 0.63
CA ASN A 150 -16.01 -10.41 1.12
C ASN A 150 -17.35 -9.72 1.46
N ASP A 151 -17.72 -8.71 0.65
CA ASP A 151 -18.92 -7.88 0.83
C ASP A 151 -19.46 -7.46 -0.54
N PRO A 152 -20.68 -7.91 -0.93
CA PRO A 152 -21.25 -7.62 -2.23
C PRO A 152 -21.50 -6.13 -2.51
N GLU A 153 -21.87 -5.34 -1.49
CA GLU A 153 -22.13 -3.91 -1.62
C GLU A 153 -20.83 -3.15 -1.92
N ILE A 154 -19.76 -3.51 -1.22
CA ILE A 154 -18.42 -2.96 -1.47
C ILE A 154 -17.92 -3.35 -2.86
N ALA A 155 -18.12 -4.62 -3.26
CA ALA A 155 -17.68 -5.10 -4.57
C ALA A 155 -18.39 -4.37 -5.72
N GLU A 156 -19.69 -4.12 -5.59
CA GLU A 156 -20.48 -3.42 -6.58
C GLU A 156 -20.01 -1.97 -6.76
N ILE A 157 -19.86 -1.23 -5.67
CA ILE A 157 -19.46 0.18 -5.74
C ILE A 157 -18.04 0.36 -6.31
N ILE A 158 -17.11 -0.54 -5.97
CA ILE A 158 -15.75 -0.54 -6.53
C ILE A 158 -15.78 -0.87 -8.03
N SER A 159 -16.59 -1.85 -8.43
CA SER A 159 -16.74 -2.23 -9.83
C SER A 159 -17.28 -1.06 -10.67
N VAL A 160 -18.33 -0.41 -10.19
CA VAL A 160 -18.89 0.79 -10.85
C VAL A 160 -17.84 1.89 -10.94
N ALA A 161 -17.14 2.19 -9.85
CA ALA A 161 -16.12 3.23 -9.82
C ALA A 161 -14.99 2.98 -10.83
N ILE A 162 -14.50 1.74 -10.93
CA ILE A 162 -13.43 1.40 -11.88
C ILE A 162 -13.93 1.43 -13.33
N LEU A 163 -15.16 0.99 -13.60
CA LEU A 163 -15.73 1.00 -14.95
C LEU A 163 -16.03 2.43 -15.43
N GLU A 164 -16.48 3.32 -14.55
CA GLU A 164 -16.77 4.71 -14.89
C GLU A 164 -15.50 5.55 -15.10
N LEU A 165 -14.50 5.38 -14.21
CA LEU A 165 -13.28 6.20 -14.23
C LEU A 165 -12.17 5.61 -15.11
N GLY A 166 -12.33 4.37 -15.56
CA GLY A 166 -11.30 3.62 -16.28
C GLY A 166 -10.23 3.02 -15.36
N ARG A 167 -9.34 2.22 -15.96
CA ARG A 167 -8.30 1.45 -15.23
C ARG A 167 -7.34 2.34 -14.44
N ASP A 168 -7.00 3.49 -14.98
CA ASP A 168 -6.09 4.48 -14.37
C ASP A 168 -6.82 5.50 -13.49
N GLY A 169 -8.15 5.42 -13.40
CA GLY A 169 -8.98 6.32 -12.61
C GLY A 169 -8.60 6.36 -11.14
N VAL A 170 -8.62 7.54 -10.54
CA VAL A 170 -8.32 7.71 -9.11
C VAL A 170 -9.56 7.48 -8.29
N ILE A 171 -9.48 6.60 -7.30
CA ILE A 171 -10.56 6.31 -6.37
C ILE A 171 -10.04 6.53 -4.96
N THR A 172 -10.72 7.38 -4.19
CA THR A 172 -10.44 7.65 -2.77
C THR A 172 -11.60 7.19 -1.91
N VAL A 173 -11.33 7.01 -0.62
CA VAL A 173 -12.34 6.62 0.36
C VAL A 173 -12.44 7.71 1.42
N GLU A 174 -13.63 8.24 1.62
CA GLU A 174 -13.89 9.30 2.60
C GLU A 174 -14.95 8.88 3.61
N GLN A 175 -14.81 9.39 4.83
CA GLN A 175 -15.81 9.19 5.87
C GLN A 175 -17.09 9.96 5.55
N SER A 176 -18.24 9.35 5.82
CA SER A 176 -19.56 9.97 5.70
C SER A 176 -20.36 9.84 6.99
N ASN A 177 -21.25 10.79 7.22
CA ASN A 177 -22.23 10.70 8.30
C ASN A 177 -23.45 9.83 7.95
N LYS A 178 -23.59 9.43 6.66
CA LYS A 178 -24.62 8.50 6.20
C LYS A 178 -24.08 7.08 6.26
N VAL A 179 -24.86 6.12 6.72
CA VAL A 179 -24.44 4.71 6.85
C VAL A 179 -24.30 4.03 5.49
N GLU A 180 -25.04 4.46 4.50
CA GLU A 180 -25.04 3.92 3.14
C GLU A 180 -23.73 4.27 2.40
N LEU A 181 -23.23 3.31 1.62
CA LEU A 181 -22.13 3.55 0.68
C LEU A 181 -22.62 4.37 -0.51
N SER A 182 -21.83 5.35 -0.94
CA SER A 182 -22.13 6.10 -2.16
C SER A 182 -20.85 6.44 -2.92
N LEU A 183 -20.94 6.47 -4.26
CA LEU A 183 -19.88 6.92 -5.15
C LEU A 183 -20.23 8.32 -5.66
N GLU A 184 -19.32 9.23 -5.55
CA GLU A 184 -19.41 10.57 -6.13
C GLU A 184 -18.15 10.81 -6.98
N THR A 185 -18.33 11.30 -8.21
CA THR A 185 -17.21 11.75 -9.03
C THR A 185 -17.03 13.26 -8.84
N VAL A 186 -15.86 13.66 -8.37
CA VAL A 186 -15.53 15.06 -8.09
C VAL A 186 -14.36 15.52 -8.96
N LYS A 187 -14.25 16.83 -9.16
CA LYS A 187 -13.06 17.43 -9.78
C LYS A 187 -11.85 17.12 -8.90
N GLY A 188 -10.77 16.68 -9.51
CA GLY A 188 -9.57 16.35 -8.75
C GLY A 188 -8.47 15.86 -9.65
N MET A 189 -7.28 15.71 -9.09
CA MET A 189 -6.14 15.18 -9.84
C MET A 189 -5.20 14.34 -8.97
N ARG A 190 -4.50 13.45 -9.63
CA ARG A 190 -3.38 12.69 -9.08
C ARG A 190 -2.05 13.35 -9.49
N VAL A 191 -1.21 13.63 -8.52
CA VAL A 191 0.11 14.22 -8.72
C VAL A 191 1.17 13.18 -8.36
N LYS A 192 2.09 12.88 -9.28
CA LYS A 192 3.21 11.94 -9.05
C LYS A 192 4.32 12.61 -8.22
N SER A 193 4.00 13.06 -7.04
CA SER A 193 4.91 13.65 -6.06
C SER A 193 4.34 13.42 -4.67
N GLY A 194 5.15 12.92 -3.76
CA GLY A 194 4.74 12.61 -2.39
C GLY A 194 5.37 13.54 -1.36
N LEU A 195 5.22 13.20 -0.08
CA LEU A 195 5.73 13.98 1.05
C LEU A 195 7.23 14.21 0.97
N ILE A 196 7.67 15.43 1.16
CA ILE A 196 9.10 15.80 1.25
C ILE A 196 9.77 15.10 2.44
N THR A 197 9.02 14.83 3.52
CA THR A 197 9.52 14.14 4.71
C THR A 197 8.43 13.33 5.41
N ASP A 198 8.80 12.15 5.91
CA ASP A 198 7.90 11.26 6.66
C ASP A 198 7.42 11.89 8.01
N ARG A 199 8.06 12.98 8.49
CA ARG A 199 7.66 13.70 9.70
C ARG A 199 6.34 14.45 9.58
N LEU A 200 5.81 14.60 8.37
CA LEU A 200 4.51 15.20 8.08
C LEU A 200 3.38 14.17 7.96
N ILE A 201 3.61 12.91 8.34
CA ILE A 201 2.60 11.86 8.36
C ILE A 201 1.68 12.04 9.56
N ASN A 202 0.36 12.12 9.34
CA ASN A 202 -0.65 12.12 10.40
C ASN A 202 -1.43 10.80 10.50
N ASP A 203 -1.45 9.97 9.46
CA ASP A 203 -1.93 8.60 9.46
C ASP A 203 -0.75 7.63 9.42
N ALA A 204 -0.19 7.31 10.58
CA ALA A 204 0.96 6.41 10.69
C ALA A 204 0.64 4.96 10.25
N THR A 205 -0.63 4.56 10.28
CA THR A 205 -1.06 3.21 9.87
C THR A 205 -0.84 3.00 8.38
N LYS A 206 -1.10 4.02 7.58
CA LYS A 206 -1.00 4.00 6.12
C LYS A 206 0.20 4.80 5.59
N ALA A 207 1.03 5.33 6.50
CA ALA A 207 2.20 6.14 6.20
C ALA A 207 1.88 7.31 5.21
N ARG A 208 0.80 8.04 5.48
CA ARG A 208 0.31 9.14 4.66
C ARG A 208 -0.11 10.35 5.50
N CYS A 209 -0.23 11.50 4.84
CA CYS A 209 -0.87 12.70 5.40
C CYS A 209 -2.24 12.90 4.74
N VAL A 210 -3.28 13.01 5.55
CA VAL A 210 -4.66 13.29 5.10
C VAL A 210 -5.05 14.66 5.61
N LEU A 211 -5.50 15.52 4.71
CA LEU A 211 -5.95 16.88 4.98
C LEU A 211 -7.42 17.02 4.61
N GLU A 212 -8.21 17.64 5.49
CA GLU A 212 -9.65 17.86 5.28
C GLU A 212 -9.93 19.35 5.06
N ASN A 213 -10.59 19.68 3.97
CA ASN A 213 -10.86 21.06 3.54
C ASN A 213 -9.63 21.98 3.58
N PRO A 214 -8.46 21.51 3.07
CA PRO A 214 -7.23 22.25 3.17
C PRO A 214 -7.20 23.51 2.32
N TYR A 215 -6.42 24.49 2.77
CA TYR A 215 -5.84 25.47 1.87
C TYR A 215 -4.68 24.87 1.09
N ILE A 216 -4.48 25.33 -0.15
CA ILE A 216 -3.42 24.86 -1.04
C ILE A 216 -2.56 26.06 -1.45
N LEU A 217 -1.35 26.11 -0.92
CA LEU A 217 -0.34 27.09 -1.30
C LEU A 217 0.43 26.58 -2.52
N ILE A 218 0.38 27.33 -3.62
CA ILE A 218 1.03 26.99 -4.89
C ILE A 218 2.12 28.05 -5.17
N ALA A 219 3.39 27.65 -5.16
CA ALA A 219 4.50 28.58 -5.30
C ALA A 219 5.50 28.14 -6.38
N ASP A 220 5.74 29.03 -7.37
CA ASP A 220 6.78 28.87 -8.39
C ASP A 220 8.13 29.34 -7.84
N ARG A 221 8.51 28.78 -6.69
CA ARG A 221 9.80 29.07 -6.05
C ARG A 221 10.12 28.06 -4.95
N ARG A 222 11.35 28.14 -4.47
CA ARG A 222 11.82 27.43 -3.28
C ARG A 222 11.43 28.19 -2.01
N ILE A 223 10.96 27.48 -1.01
CA ILE A 223 10.56 28.02 0.31
C ILE A 223 11.59 27.55 1.35
N ALA A 224 12.41 28.45 1.87
CA ALA A 224 13.53 28.12 2.76
C ALA A 224 13.50 28.85 4.12
N THR A 225 12.88 30.02 4.19
CA THR A 225 12.89 30.87 5.40
C THR A 225 11.50 31.02 6.03
N ASN A 226 11.46 31.19 7.35
CA ASN A 226 10.21 31.38 8.09
C ASN A 226 9.44 32.64 7.64
N SER A 227 10.14 33.69 7.24
CA SER A 227 9.50 34.93 6.76
C SER A 227 8.57 34.70 5.57
N GLN A 228 8.87 33.71 4.72
CA GLN A 228 8.08 33.39 3.52
C GLN A 228 6.72 32.75 3.84
N ILE A 229 6.60 32.05 4.97
CA ILE A 229 5.39 31.30 5.31
C ILE A 229 4.63 31.86 6.50
N LYS A 230 5.29 32.68 7.33
CA LYS A 230 4.74 33.16 8.62
C LYS A 230 3.38 33.83 8.46
N ASN A 231 3.25 34.80 7.57
CA ASN A 231 2.02 35.56 7.39
C ASN A 231 0.84 34.66 6.94
N ILE A 232 1.12 33.71 6.05
CA ILE A 232 0.13 32.75 5.55
C ILE A 232 -0.34 31.85 6.71
N LEU A 233 0.58 31.28 7.50
CA LEU A 233 0.23 30.40 8.63
C LEU A 233 -0.57 31.14 9.71
N GLU A 234 -0.17 32.36 10.05
CA GLU A 234 -0.89 33.20 11.03
C GLU A 234 -2.31 33.54 10.55
N THR A 235 -2.48 33.82 9.25
CA THR A 235 -3.80 34.13 8.68
C THR A 235 -4.70 32.87 8.65
N ILE A 236 -4.19 31.71 8.25
CA ILE A 236 -4.92 30.44 8.24
C ILE A 236 -5.43 30.10 9.64
N ILE A 237 -4.56 30.24 10.66
CA ILE A 237 -4.94 29.99 12.07
C ILE A 237 -5.99 31.00 12.53
N ALA A 238 -5.86 32.27 12.16
CA ALA A 238 -6.84 33.31 12.53
C ALA A 238 -8.23 33.06 11.91
N GLU A 239 -8.30 32.42 10.75
CA GLU A 239 -9.55 31.98 10.11
C GLU A 239 -10.11 30.67 10.68
N GLY A 240 -9.41 30.06 11.64
CA GLY A 240 -9.85 28.82 12.31
C GLY A 240 -9.66 27.55 11.46
N LYS A 241 -8.90 27.62 10.36
CA LYS A 241 -8.50 26.46 9.57
C LYS A 241 -7.17 25.91 10.09
N THR A 242 -6.95 24.61 9.87
CA THR A 242 -5.78 23.89 10.38
C THR A 242 -5.02 23.12 9.31
N ASP A 243 -5.62 22.90 8.16
CA ASP A 243 -5.11 21.98 7.14
C ASP A 243 -4.52 22.75 5.96
N LEU A 244 -3.26 22.46 5.63
CA LEU A 244 -2.52 23.15 4.59
C LEU A 244 -1.69 22.19 3.74
N LEU A 245 -1.91 22.21 2.42
CA LEU A 245 -0.99 21.62 1.44
C LEU A 245 -0.08 22.71 0.87
N ILE A 246 1.22 22.46 0.83
CA ILE A 246 2.21 23.32 0.17
C ILE A 246 2.75 22.59 -1.05
N VAL A 247 2.59 23.18 -2.24
CA VAL A 247 3.14 22.71 -3.50
C VAL A 247 4.12 23.77 -4.02
N ALA A 248 5.40 23.46 -3.98
CA ALA A 248 6.45 24.41 -4.34
C ALA A 248 7.56 23.74 -5.17
N MET A 249 8.49 24.51 -5.72
CA MET A 249 9.67 23.93 -6.37
C MET A 249 10.50 23.10 -5.37
N ASP A 250 10.57 23.54 -4.12
CA ASP A 250 11.16 22.82 -2.99
C ASP A 250 10.79 23.50 -1.67
N VAL A 251 10.79 22.74 -0.54
CA VAL A 251 10.60 23.28 0.80
C VAL A 251 11.72 22.76 1.70
N GLU A 252 12.55 23.65 2.22
CA GLU A 252 13.77 23.27 2.95
C GLU A 252 14.09 24.25 4.11
N GLY A 253 15.18 24.00 4.82
CA GLY A 253 15.76 24.91 5.80
C GLY A 253 14.85 25.23 6.99
N GLU A 254 14.82 26.50 7.39
CA GLU A 254 14.05 27.00 8.54
C GLU A 254 12.53 26.85 8.32
N ALA A 255 12.08 27.07 7.09
CA ALA A 255 10.66 26.93 6.74
C ALA A 255 10.18 25.50 6.99
N LEU A 256 10.89 24.50 6.45
CA LEU A 256 10.52 23.09 6.65
C LEU A 256 10.57 22.70 8.13
N ALA A 257 11.59 23.13 8.87
CA ALA A 257 11.69 22.83 10.31
C ALA A 257 10.51 23.42 11.10
N SER A 258 10.09 24.63 10.76
CA SER A 258 8.94 25.28 11.39
C SER A 258 7.63 24.59 11.06
N LEU A 259 7.43 24.18 9.80
CA LEU A 259 6.24 23.43 9.36
C LEU A 259 6.12 22.09 10.07
N ILE A 260 7.23 21.33 10.15
CA ILE A 260 7.29 20.08 10.90
C ILE A 260 6.94 20.30 12.38
N MET A 261 7.48 21.33 13.02
CA MET A 261 7.22 21.63 14.42
C MET A 261 5.74 21.94 14.68
N ASN A 262 5.09 22.70 13.81
CA ASN A 262 3.66 22.99 13.91
C ASN A 262 2.81 21.74 13.71
N HIS A 263 3.19 20.87 12.78
CA HIS A 263 2.53 19.60 12.50
C HIS A 263 2.66 18.63 13.69
N GLU A 264 3.86 18.42 14.23
CA GLU A 264 4.11 17.53 15.37
C GLU A 264 3.41 18.00 16.66
N ARG A 265 3.29 19.32 16.85
CA ARG A 265 2.53 19.91 17.96
C ARG A 265 1.02 19.85 17.76
N ARG A 266 0.57 19.36 16.62
CA ARG A 266 -0.86 19.32 16.22
C ARG A 266 -1.53 20.70 16.21
N ALA A 267 -0.74 21.75 16.01
CA ALA A 267 -1.28 23.09 15.81
C ALA A 267 -1.90 23.23 14.42
N MET A 268 -1.31 22.56 13.43
CA MET A 268 -1.80 22.46 12.06
C MET A 268 -1.48 21.08 11.47
N ASN A 269 -2.32 20.59 10.57
CA ASN A 269 -2.02 19.46 9.70
C ASN A 269 -1.38 19.99 8.42
N ILE A 270 -0.14 19.67 8.16
CA ILE A 270 0.60 20.22 7.03
C ILE A 270 1.17 19.10 6.18
N ALA A 271 0.99 19.21 4.86
CA ALA A 271 1.71 18.40 3.89
C ALA A 271 2.53 19.31 2.96
N CYS A 272 3.73 18.88 2.61
CA CYS A 272 4.60 19.58 1.68
C CYS A 272 5.03 18.61 0.58
N ILE A 273 4.83 19.01 -0.67
CA ILE A 273 5.27 18.26 -1.85
C ILE A 273 6.10 19.13 -2.78
N GLN A 274 7.01 18.50 -3.49
CA GLN A 274 7.73 19.14 -4.57
C GLN A 274 6.87 19.12 -5.84
N ALA A 275 6.76 20.24 -6.54
CA ALA A 275 6.08 20.28 -7.83
C ALA A 275 6.77 19.33 -8.83
N PRO A 276 6.03 18.43 -9.50
CA PRO A 276 6.60 17.53 -10.48
C PRO A 276 7.14 18.26 -11.71
N TYR A 277 7.89 17.54 -12.53
CA TYR A 277 8.55 18.07 -13.72
C TYR A 277 9.65 19.11 -13.43
N LYS A 278 10.17 19.78 -14.47
CA LYS A 278 11.19 20.83 -14.39
C LYS A 278 10.98 21.89 -15.48
N GLY A 279 11.43 23.12 -15.21
CA GLY A 279 11.37 24.21 -16.16
C GLY A 279 9.93 24.65 -16.49
N GLU A 280 9.61 24.84 -17.76
CA GLU A 280 8.29 25.32 -18.18
C GLU A 280 7.17 24.31 -17.88
N GLN A 281 7.43 22.99 -17.98
CA GLN A 281 6.46 21.96 -17.66
C GLN A 281 6.05 21.99 -16.17
N GLN A 282 6.97 22.35 -15.27
CA GLN A 282 6.67 22.52 -13.85
C GLN A 282 5.77 23.73 -13.61
N LYS A 283 6.03 24.84 -14.28
CA LYS A 283 5.17 26.02 -14.21
C LYS A 283 3.77 25.73 -14.74
N ASP A 284 3.70 25.08 -15.88
CA ASP A 284 2.44 24.65 -16.49
C ASP A 284 1.60 23.79 -15.54
N PHE A 285 2.25 22.84 -14.86
CA PHE A 285 1.59 22.01 -13.86
C PHE A 285 1.08 22.84 -12.68
N LEU A 286 1.87 23.80 -12.18
CA LEU A 286 1.43 24.69 -11.09
C LEU A 286 0.21 25.53 -11.52
N TYR A 287 0.15 25.97 -12.78
CA TYR A 287 -1.04 26.64 -13.34
C TYR A 287 -2.24 25.71 -13.44
N ASP A 288 -2.05 24.45 -13.86
CA ASP A 288 -3.13 23.46 -13.92
C ASP A 288 -3.73 23.24 -12.52
N LEU A 289 -2.84 23.12 -11.52
CA LEU A 289 -3.24 22.96 -10.12
C LEU A 289 -3.98 24.20 -9.60
N ALA A 290 -3.51 25.39 -9.93
CA ALA A 290 -4.16 26.64 -9.54
C ALA A 290 -5.57 26.74 -10.11
N VAL A 291 -5.76 26.44 -11.39
CA VAL A 291 -7.08 26.40 -12.03
C VAL A 291 -7.98 25.35 -11.38
N LEU A 292 -7.47 24.14 -11.11
CA LEU A 292 -8.24 23.06 -10.48
C LEU A 292 -8.73 23.43 -9.08
N THR A 293 -7.93 24.14 -8.31
CA THR A 293 -8.19 24.43 -6.89
C THR A 293 -8.79 25.83 -6.65
N GLY A 294 -8.95 26.63 -7.72
CA GLY A 294 -9.42 28.01 -7.64
C GLY A 294 -8.41 28.97 -7.00
N GLY A 295 -7.14 28.56 -6.91
CA GLY A 295 -6.05 29.38 -6.36
C GLY A 295 -5.22 30.09 -7.43
N HIS A 296 -4.10 30.69 -7.00
CA HIS A 296 -3.16 31.38 -7.87
C HIS A 296 -1.74 30.89 -7.61
N VAL A 297 -0.93 30.84 -8.66
CA VAL A 297 0.50 30.56 -8.53
C VAL A 297 1.22 31.79 -7.98
N ILE A 298 1.81 31.68 -6.80
CA ILE A 298 2.60 32.75 -6.20
C ILE A 298 3.99 32.72 -6.84
N SER A 299 4.27 33.71 -7.69
CA SER A 299 5.51 33.84 -8.45
C SER A 299 6.01 35.30 -8.41
N GLU A 300 7.32 35.49 -8.20
CA GLU A 300 7.95 36.81 -8.27
C GLU A 300 7.84 37.41 -9.67
N GLN A 301 7.80 36.60 -10.72
CA GLN A 301 7.61 37.06 -12.09
C GLN A 301 6.23 37.69 -12.28
N ALA A 302 5.23 37.24 -11.53
CA ALA A 302 3.90 37.85 -11.50
C ALA A 302 3.78 39.00 -10.48
N GLY A 303 4.88 39.39 -9.81
CA GLY A 303 4.88 40.41 -8.76
C GLY A 303 4.27 39.95 -7.43
N LEU A 304 4.06 38.66 -7.24
CA LEU A 304 3.47 38.06 -6.03
C LEU A 304 4.60 37.53 -5.12
N PHE A 305 4.67 38.06 -3.90
CA PHE A 305 5.72 37.74 -2.92
C PHE A 305 5.06 36.99 -1.75
N LEU A 306 5.62 35.83 -1.36
CA LEU A 306 5.07 34.96 -0.31
C LEU A 306 4.92 35.66 1.05
N ASP A 307 5.89 36.48 1.43
CA ASP A 307 5.93 37.23 2.69
C ASP A 307 4.84 38.31 2.82
N LYS A 308 4.18 38.64 1.72
CA LYS A 308 3.13 39.68 1.65
C LYS A 308 1.71 39.10 1.44
N GLN A 309 1.61 37.80 1.21
CA GLN A 309 0.32 37.18 0.93
C GLN A 309 -0.35 36.67 2.20
N GLY A 310 -1.70 36.71 2.18
CA GLY A 310 -2.58 36.01 3.12
C GLY A 310 -3.15 34.75 2.47
N THR A 311 -4.43 34.51 2.71
CA THR A 311 -5.18 33.35 2.22
C THR A 311 -5.88 33.57 0.89
N ASP A 312 -6.01 34.81 0.42
CA ASP A 312 -6.80 35.21 -0.76
C ASP A 312 -6.36 34.54 -2.07
N LEU A 313 -5.08 34.15 -2.18
CA LEU A 313 -4.52 33.51 -3.37
C LEU A 313 -4.39 32.00 -3.24
N LEU A 314 -4.75 31.44 -2.08
CA LEU A 314 -4.65 30.01 -1.84
C LEU A 314 -5.78 29.27 -2.57
N GLY A 315 -5.45 28.11 -3.12
CA GLY A 315 -6.45 27.18 -3.62
C GLY A 315 -7.13 26.44 -2.47
N GLU A 316 -8.24 25.78 -2.78
CA GLU A 316 -8.98 24.94 -1.83
C GLU A 316 -9.39 23.61 -2.48
N ALA A 317 -9.50 22.57 -1.65
CA ALA A 317 -10.07 21.27 -2.03
C ALA A 317 -10.93 20.72 -0.89
N VAL A 318 -11.72 19.68 -1.18
CA VAL A 318 -12.49 18.97 -0.15
C VAL A 318 -11.56 18.08 0.68
N SER A 319 -10.69 17.34 0.01
CA SER A 319 -9.67 16.52 0.70
C SER A 319 -8.38 16.42 -0.10
N VAL A 320 -7.27 16.20 0.61
CA VAL A 320 -5.97 15.90 0.02
C VAL A 320 -5.34 14.73 0.78
N THR A 321 -4.90 13.73 0.04
CA THR A 321 -4.12 12.61 0.59
C THR A 321 -2.74 12.61 -0.04
N VAL A 322 -1.70 12.63 0.79
CA VAL A 322 -0.31 12.61 0.35
C VAL A 322 0.40 11.42 0.98
N ASP A 323 0.92 10.54 0.16
CA ASP A 323 1.80 9.46 0.60
C ASP A 323 3.27 9.75 0.20
N LYS A 324 4.10 8.72 0.20
CA LYS A 324 5.52 8.86 -0.15
C LYS A 324 5.75 9.13 -1.65
N ASP A 325 4.88 8.65 -2.51
CA ASP A 325 5.12 8.61 -3.95
C ASP A 325 4.14 9.51 -4.73
N GLU A 326 2.95 9.77 -4.16
CA GLU A 326 1.89 10.51 -4.87
C GLU A 326 1.04 11.40 -3.95
N THR A 327 0.34 12.33 -4.59
CA THR A 327 -0.65 13.21 -3.95
C THR A 327 -1.96 13.13 -4.71
N ILE A 328 -3.07 12.91 -4.02
CA ILE A 328 -4.42 12.91 -4.57
C ILE A 328 -5.16 14.12 -4.02
N ILE A 329 -5.64 14.97 -4.92
CA ILE A 329 -6.44 16.17 -4.60
C ILE A 329 -7.86 15.91 -5.07
N SER A 330 -8.83 15.92 -4.17
CA SER A 330 -10.24 15.63 -4.43
C SER A 330 -11.11 16.83 -4.13
N GLY A 331 -12.05 17.14 -5.02
CA GLY A 331 -13.02 18.22 -4.83
C GLY A 331 -12.37 19.62 -4.90
N GLY A 332 -11.52 19.87 -5.89
CA GLY A 332 -10.97 21.20 -6.13
C GLY A 332 -12.05 22.22 -6.46
N LYS A 333 -11.91 23.44 -5.95
CA LYS A 333 -12.89 24.54 -6.15
C LYS A 333 -12.65 25.32 -7.45
N ALA A 334 -12.44 24.61 -8.55
CA ALA A 334 -12.29 25.21 -9.86
C ALA A 334 -13.54 25.96 -10.32
N ASP A 335 -13.36 27.11 -10.96
CA ASP A 335 -14.38 27.69 -11.84
C ASP A 335 -14.52 26.82 -13.09
N ASP A 336 -15.76 26.39 -13.42
CA ASP A 336 -16.02 25.47 -14.53
C ASP A 336 -15.50 26.00 -15.86
N LYS A 337 -15.70 27.31 -16.12
CA LYS A 337 -15.26 27.94 -17.36
C LYS A 337 -13.73 28.00 -17.45
N ALA A 338 -13.06 28.39 -16.37
CA ALA A 338 -11.60 28.45 -16.33
C ALA A 338 -10.97 27.07 -16.53
N LEU A 339 -11.61 26.01 -15.98
CA LEU A 339 -11.17 24.63 -16.15
C LEU A 339 -11.34 24.16 -17.61
N GLU A 340 -12.50 24.43 -18.23
CA GLU A 340 -12.75 24.09 -19.64
C GLU A 340 -11.79 24.83 -20.59
N ASP A 341 -11.56 26.13 -20.37
CA ASP A 341 -10.61 26.93 -21.14
C ASP A 341 -9.19 26.34 -21.02
N ARG A 342 -8.78 25.92 -19.79
CA ARG A 342 -7.47 25.30 -19.57
C ARG A 342 -7.33 23.95 -20.27
N ILE A 343 -8.34 23.10 -20.17
CA ILE A 343 -8.41 21.80 -20.87
C ILE A 343 -8.26 22.00 -22.39
N THR A 344 -8.92 23.01 -22.94
CA THR A 344 -8.83 23.34 -24.38
C THR A 344 -7.42 23.70 -24.78
N VAL A 345 -6.74 24.56 -24.01
CA VAL A 345 -5.33 24.94 -24.27
C VAL A 345 -4.42 23.72 -24.22
N ILE A 346 -4.59 22.81 -23.25
CA ILE A 346 -3.74 21.61 -23.15
C ILE A 346 -4.01 20.66 -24.34
N ARG A 347 -5.25 20.52 -24.82
CA ARG A 347 -5.55 19.72 -26.03
C ARG A 347 -4.84 20.26 -27.26
N GLU A 348 -4.80 21.57 -27.46
CA GLU A 348 -4.07 22.20 -28.55
C GLU A 348 -2.56 21.89 -28.47
N VAL A 349 -1.99 21.88 -27.25
CA VAL A 349 -0.60 21.50 -27.01
C VAL A 349 -0.37 20.02 -27.39
N VAL A 350 -1.25 19.10 -26.99
CA VAL A 350 -1.16 17.66 -27.33
C VAL A 350 -1.14 17.45 -28.85
N ASP A 351 -1.92 18.25 -29.61
CA ASP A 351 -2.05 18.11 -31.06
C ASP A 351 -0.87 18.73 -31.83
N THR A 352 -0.12 19.65 -31.22
CA THR A 352 0.91 20.46 -31.91
C THR A 352 2.34 20.13 -31.54
N THR A 353 2.59 19.34 -30.48
CA THR A 353 3.92 19.20 -29.87
C THR A 353 4.62 17.88 -30.19
N ALA A 354 5.96 17.84 -30.01
CA ALA A 354 6.80 16.65 -30.23
C ALA A 354 6.55 15.55 -29.18
N GLU A 355 6.88 14.29 -29.51
CA GLU A 355 6.47 13.08 -28.81
C GLU A 355 6.69 13.06 -27.28
N TYR A 356 7.80 13.62 -26.79
CA TYR A 356 8.08 13.70 -25.35
C TYR A 356 7.19 14.73 -24.62
N GLU A 357 7.07 15.93 -25.16
CA GLU A 357 6.24 16.99 -24.59
C GLU A 357 4.76 16.65 -24.70
N LYS A 358 4.37 15.95 -25.78
CA LYS A 358 3.04 15.40 -25.99
C LYS A 358 2.63 14.46 -24.85
N LYS A 359 3.49 13.52 -24.45
CA LYS A 359 3.20 12.60 -23.35
C LYS A 359 2.94 13.31 -22.03
N VAL A 360 3.72 14.35 -21.72
CA VAL A 360 3.51 15.15 -20.49
C VAL A 360 2.19 15.93 -20.59
N ALA A 361 1.87 16.49 -21.75
CA ALA A 361 0.60 17.19 -21.96
C ALA A 361 -0.60 16.22 -21.87
N GLU A 362 -0.49 15.00 -22.38
CA GLU A 362 -1.50 13.95 -22.23
C GLU A 362 -1.71 13.56 -20.77
N GLU A 363 -0.64 13.39 -19.97
CA GLU A 363 -0.73 13.12 -18.52
C GLU A 363 -1.42 14.28 -17.78
N ARG A 364 -1.11 15.53 -18.11
CA ARG A 364 -1.76 16.72 -17.54
C ARG A 364 -3.24 16.81 -17.91
N LEU A 365 -3.57 16.55 -19.18
CA LEU A 365 -4.94 16.51 -19.68
C LEU A 365 -5.78 15.45 -18.95
N ALA A 366 -5.24 14.24 -18.86
CA ALA A 366 -5.87 13.16 -18.11
C ALA A 366 -6.11 13.55 -16.64
N GLY A 367 -5.13 14.19 -15.99
CA GLY A 367 -5.26 14.66 -14.61
C GLY A 367 -6.40 15.66 -14.39
N LEU A 368 -6.69 16.52 -15.37
CA LEU A 368 -7.77 17.51 -15.26
C LEU A 368 -9.14 16.99 -15.71
N THR A 369 -9.19 15.97 -16.58
CA THR A 369 -10.43 15.48 -17.19
C THR A 369 -11.01 14.25 -16.53
N SER A 370 -10.18 13.37 -15.94
CA SER A 370 -10.66 12.09 -15.38
C SER A 370 -11.42 12.23 -14.06
N GLY A 371 -11.20 13.30 -13.32
CA GLY A 371 -11.77 13.46 -12.00
C GLY A 371 -11.23 12.43 -10.98
N VAL A 372 -11.81 12.45 -9.79
CA VAL A 372 -11.54 11.50 -8.71
C VAL A 372 -12.86 10.90 -8.25
N GLY A 373 -12.96 9.57 -8.23
CA GLY A 373 -14.07 8.86 -7.62
C GLY A 373 -13.91 8.85 -6.10
N VAL A 374 -14.88 9.37 -5.39
CA VAL A 374 -14.90 9.39 -3.92
C VAL A 374 -15.94 8.41 -3.44
N ILE A 375 -15.50 7.30 -2.83
CA ILE A 375 -16.40 6.36 -2.15
C ILE A 375 -16.62 6.87 -0.73
N LYS A 376 -17.84 7.33 -0.45
CA LYS A 376 -18.25 7.78 0.88
C LYS A 376 -18.73 6.62 1.72
N VAL A 377 -18.13 6.47 2.91
CA VAL A 377 -18.33 5.34 3.81
C VAL A 377 -18.80 5.81 5.17
N GLY A 378 -19.90 5.27 5.65
CA GLY A 378 -20.38 5.52 6.99
C GLY A 378 -20.66 4.22 7.76
N SER A 379 -20.72 4.33 9.08
CA SER A 379 -21.06 3.22 9.98
C SER A 379 -21.60 3.74 11.31
N PHE A 380 -22.19 2.84 12.10
CA PHE A 380 -22.74 3.18 13.41
C PHE A 380 -21.66 3.37 14.49
N THR A 381 -20.48 2.74 14.33
CA THR A 381 -19.37 2.84 15.27
C THR A 381 -18.07 3.21 14.57
N VAL A 382 -17.18 3.88 15.29
CA VAL A 382 -15.87 4.30 14.76
C VAL A 382 -15.00 3.09 14.35
N ASP A 383 -15.06 2.02 15.12
CA ASP A 383 -14.26 0.82 14.83
C ASP A 383 -14.77 0.08 13.58
N GLU A 384 -16.09 -0.04 13.43
CA GLU A 384 -16.70 -0.62 12.24
C GLU A 384 -16.38 0.24 11.00
N LEU A 385 -16.47 1.56 11.12
CA LEU A 385 -16.12 2.50 10.06
C LEU A 385 -14.68 2.30 9.59
N ARG A 386 -13.72 2.23 10.52
CA ARG A 386 -12.31 1.98 10.21
C ARG A 386 -12.10 0.65 9.48
N LEU A 387 -12.75 -0.41 9.95
CA LEU A 387 -12.69 -1.73 9.30
C LEU A 387 -13.26 -1.68 7.88
N LYS A 388 -14.38 -0.99 7.69
CA LYS A 388 -15.05 -0.86 6.38
C LYS A 388 -14.18 -0.05 5.40
N ILE A 389 -13.61 1.07 5.84
CA ILE A 389 -12.67 1.88 5.04
C ILE A 389 -11.45 1.05 4.61
N ASN A 390 -10.81 0.35 5.55
CA ASN A 390 -9.65 -0.48 5.23
C ASN A 390 -9.98 -1.57 4.20
N LYS A 391 -11.12 -2.24 4.35
CA LYS A 391 -11.59 -3.24 3.39
C LYS A 391 -11.77 -2.68 1.98
N ILE A 392 -12.39 -1.49 1.88
CA ILE A 392 -12.63 -0.85 0.58
C ILE A 392 -11.30 -0.46 -0.06
N GLU A 393 -10.39 0.14 0.69
CA GLU A 393 -9.07 0.53 0.15
C GLU A 393 -8.23 -0.68 -0.27
N ASP A 394 -8.19 -1.74 0.53
CA ASP A 394 -7.49 -2.98 0.19
C ASP A 394 -8.11 -3.62 -1.09
N ALA A 395 -9.44 -3.59 -1.22
CA ALA A 395 -10.13 -4.12 -2.40
C ALA A 395 -9.89 -3.26 -3.66
N ILE A 396 -9.88 -1.93 -3.55
CA ILE A 396 -9.51 -1.02 -4.65
C ILE A 396 -8.08 -1.29 -5.11
N ASN A 397 -7.12 -1.35 -4.17
CA ASN A 397 -5.72 -1.56 -4.48
C ASN A 397 -5.50 -2.93 -5.14
N SER A 398 -6.07 -3.99 -4.56
CA SER A 398 -5.98 -5.34 -5.09
C SER A 398 -6.56 -5.45 -6.50
N THR A 399 -7.73 -4.85 -6.74
CA THR A 399 -8.37 -4.85 -8.07
C THR A 399 -7.53 -4.08 -9.10
N LYS A 400 -6.96 -2.92 -8.74
CA LYS A 400 -6.07 -2.16 -9.63
C LYS A 400 -4.80 -2.94 -9.98
N LEU A 401 -4.18 -3.60 -9.00
CA LEU A 401 -2.99 -4.42 -9.24
C LEU A 401 -3.29 -5.61 -10.16
N ALA A 402 -4.51 -6.17 -10.09
CA ALA A 402 -4.98 -7.20 -11.02
C ALA A 402 -5.15 -6.67 -12.44
N LEU A 403 -5.69 -5.46 -12.59
CA LEU A 403 -5.84 -4.79 -13.89
C LEU A 403 -4.49 -4.49 -14.54
N ASP A 404 -3.45 -4.20 -13.74
CA ASP A 404 -2.09 -3.93 -14.22
C ASP A 404 -1.38 -5.18 -14.78
N GLU A 405 -1.36 -6.27 -14.00
CA GLU A 405 -0.52 -7.44 -14.30
C GLU A 405 -1.34 -8.74 -14.52
N GLY A 406 -2.66 -8.70 -14.42
CA GLY A 406 -3.52 -9.89 -14.58
C GLY A 406 -3.72 -10.66 -13.27
N VAL A 407 -4.36 -11.83 -13.38
CA VAL A 407 -4.79 -12.67 -12.26
C VAL A 407 -4.31 -14.10 -12.36
N LEU A 408 -4.22 -14.75 -11.21
CA LEU A 408 -3.96 -16.17 -11.01
C LEU A 408 -5.20 -16.86 -10.40
N ALA A 409 -5.22 -18.19 -10.43
CA ALA A 409 -6.17 -18.97 -9.65
C ALA A 409 -5.86 -18.82 -8.15
N GLY A 410 -6.84 -18.33 -7.40
CA GLY A 410 -6.70 -18.00 -6.00
C GLY A 410 -6.56 -19.21 -5.08
N GLY A 411 -6.56 -18.92 -3.78
CA GLY A 411 -6.45 -19.98 -2.76
C GLY A 411 -5.12 -20.71 -2.77
N GLY A 412 -4.03 -20.08 -3.27
CA GLY A 412 -2.71 -20.68 -3.39
C GLY A 412 -2.63 -21.84 -4.41
N SER A 413 -3.66 -22.00 -5.24
CA SER A 413 -3.76 -23.11 -6.21
C SER A 413 -2.62 -23.09 -7.23
N ASP A 414 -2.25 -21.92 -7.76
CA ASP A 414 -1.20 -21.83 -8.76
C ASP A 414 0.20 -21.99 -8.15
N PHE A 415 0.43 -21.60 -6.90
CA PHE A 415 1.66 -21.97 -6.19
C PHE A 415 1.82 -23.49 -6.06
N VAL A 416 0.73 -24.21 -5.80
CA VAL A 416 0.74 -25.69 -5.76
C VAL A 416 1.09 -26.26 -7.13
N LYS A 417 0.47 -25.77 -8.22
CA LYS A 417 0.76 -26.23 -9.60
C LYS A 417 2.22 -26.00 -9.96
N VAL A 418 2.72 -24.79 -9.69
CA VAL A 418 4.13 -24.43 -9.91
C VAL A 418 5.06 -25.31 -9.08
N SER A 419 4.69 -25.62 -7.83
CA SER A 419 5.51 -26.49 -6.97
C SER A 419 5.78 -27.88 -7.55
N PHE A 420 4.87 -28.41 -8.37
CA PHE A 420 5.09 -29.71 -9.05
C PHE A 420 6.01 -29.62 -10.26
N ARG A 421 6.17 -28.43 -10.82
CA ARG A 421 6.99 -28.18 -12.03
C ARG A 421 8.35 -27.59 -11.73
N HIS A 422 8.50 -27.01 -10.53
CA HIS A 422 9.73 -26.34 -10.13
C HIS A 422 10.91 -27.31 -10.01
N SER A 423 12.08 -26.90 -10.48
CA SER A 423 13.29 -27.74 -10.49
C SER A 423 13.88 -27.97 -9.10
N ASP A 424 13.82 -26.98 -8.19
CA ASP A 424 14.43 -27.04 -6.86
C ASP A 424 13.47 -27.63 -5.80
N PRO A 425 13.85 -28.71 -5.10
CA PRO A 425 13.05 -29.33 -4.04
C PRO A 425 12.71 -28.40 -2.86
N LEU A 426 13.53 -27.36 -2.61
CA LEU A 426 13.26 -26.37 -1.58
C LEU A 426 11.99 -25.57 -1.94
N PHE A 427 11.90 -25.10 -3.17
CA PHE A 427 10.73 -24.39 -3.68
C PHE A 427 9.51 -25.31 -3.80
N GLN A 428 9.70 -26.56 -4.26
CA GLN A 428 8.61 -27.56 -4.31
C GLN A 428 7.89 -27.73 -2.98
N LYS A 429 8.59 -27.55 -1.85
CA LYS A 429 8.00 -27.65 -0.50
C LYS A 429 7.44 -26.32 -0.03
N ALA A 430 8.20 -25.23 -0.18
CA ALA A 430 7.82 -23.94 0.37
C ALA A 430 6.58 -23.36 -0.32
N LEU A 431 6.46 -23.48 -1.64
CA LEU A 431 5.33 -22.94 -2.41
C LEU A 431 3.97 -23.56 -2.05
N LYS A 432 3.95 -24.73 -1.47
CA LYS A 432 2.71 -25.38 -0.99
C LYS A 432 2.16 -24.78 0.30
N SER A 433 2.98 -24.03 1.01
CA SER A 433 2.67 -23.60 2.38
C SER A 433 1.41 -22.73 2.51
N PRO A 434 1.06 -21.79 1.60
CA PRO A 434 -0.19 -21.05 1.71
C PRO A 434 -1.42 -21.95 1.58
N PHE A 435 -1.43 -22.83 0.59
CA PHE A 435 -2.52 -23.80 0.39
C PHE A 435 -2.70 -24.71 1.61
N LEU A 436 -1.62 -25.30 2.13
CA LEU A 436 -1.67 -26.17 3.32
C LEU A 436 -2.14 -25.42 4.56
N GLN A 437 -1.84 -24.14 4.68
CA GLN A 437 -2.33 -23.33 5.78
C GLN A 437 -3.83 -23.07 5.67
N MET A 438 -4.35 -22.80 4.46
CA MET A 438 -5.79 -22.65 4.23
C MET A 438 -6.55 -23.96 4.50
N GLU A 439 -5.98 -25.10 4.09
CA GLU A 439 -6.49 -26.44 4.45
C GLU A 439 -6.61 -26.61 5.97
N LYS A 440 -5.57 -26.20 6.71
CA LYS A 440 -5.57 -26.24 8.18
C LYS A 440 -6.63 -25.32 8.78
N ASN A 441 -6.77 -24.10 8.26
CA ASN A 441 -7.75 -23.12 8.73
C ASN A 441 -9.19 -23.60 8.48
N ALA A 442 -9.43 -24.34 7.39
CA ALA A 442 -10.70 -24.97 7.07
C ALA A 442 -11.02 -26.22 7.93
N GLY A 443 -10.13 -26.60 8.85
CA GLY A 443 -10.31 -27.77 9.71
C GLY A 443 -10.27 -29.10 8.96
N MET A 444 -9.64 -29.14 7.79
CA MET A 444 -9.61 -30.33 6.95
C MET A 444 -8.41 -31.21 7.31
N LYS A 445 -8.67 -32.48 7.50
CA LYS A 445 -7.62 -33.48 7.73
C LYS A 445 -7.25 -34.15 6.40
N ARG A 446 -6.08 -33.75 5.80
CA ARG A 446 -5.42 -34.40 4.64
C ARG A 446 -6.20 -34.37 3.32
N LEU A 447 -6.34 -33.19 2.69
CA LEU A 447 -6.63 -33.08 1.26
C LEU A 447 -5.41 -33.43 0.40
N TRP A 448 -4.23 -33.18 0.92
CA TRP A 448 -2.98 -33.22 0.18
C TRP A 448 -2.70 -34.55 -0.57
N ASN A 449 -3.06 -35.70 -0.01
CA ASN A 449 -2.67 -36.98 -0.60
C ASN A 449 -3.60 -37.45 -1.75
N ASP A 450 -4.86 -37.03 -1.80
CA ASP A 450 -5.84 -37.58 -2.74
C ASP A 450 -6.28 -36.63 -3.84
N ARG A 451 -6.29 -35.32 -3.60
CA ARG A 451 -6.86 -34.32 -4.54
C ARG A 451 -5.87 -33.38 -5.20
N THR A 452 -4.69 -33.20 -4.63
CA THR A 452 -3.68 -32.29 -5.23
C THR A 452 -3.04 -32.84 -6.49
N LYS A 453 -3.10 -34.15 -6.74
CA LYS A 453 -2.70 -34.74 -8.03
C LYS A 453 -3.58 -34.22 -9.17
N ASP A 454 -4.85 -33.91 -8.90
CA ASP A 454 -5.81 -33.37 -9.86
C ASP A 454 -5.51 -31.88 -10.18
N LEU A 455 -4.83 -31.16 -9.28
CA LEU A 455 -4.37 -29.78 -9.53
C LEU A 455 -3.25 -29.70 -10.56
N LYS A 456 -2.49 -30.77 -10.78
CA LYS A 456 -1.26 -30.77 -11.58
C LYS A 456 -1.50 -30.38 -13.06
N ASN A 457 -2.69 -30.68 -13.62
CA ASN A 457 -2.95 -30.57 -15.05
C ASN A 457 -4.28 -29.86 -15.38
N THR A 458 -4.86 -29.06 -14.48
CA THR A 458 -6.19 -28.48 -14.68
C THR A 458 -6.23 -26.99 -14.33
N HIS A 459 -7.15 -26.25 -14.95
CA HIS A 459 -7.54 -24.88 -14.54
C HIS A 459 -8.36 -24.88 -13.23
N LYS A 460 -8.46 -26.02 -12.54
CA LYS A 460 -9.21 -26.18 -11.29
C LYS A 460 -8.32 -25.84 -10.10
N GLY A 461 -8.94 -25.37 -9.06
CA GLY A 461 -8.39 -25.21 -7.73
C GLY A 461 -9.38 -25.72 -6.68
N TYR A 462 -9.02 -25.61 -5.42
CA TYR A 462 -9.86 -26.05 -4.33
C TYR A 462 -10.53 -24.85 -3.66
N ASP A 463 -11.85 -24.83 -3.67
CA ASP A 463 -12.64 -23.88 -2.89
C ASP A 463 -12.78 -24.40 -1.45
N PHE A 464 -12.15 -23.70 -0.52
CA PHE A 464 -12.16 -24.06 0.90
C PHE A 464 -13.51 -23.80 1.58
N VAL A 465 -14.37 -22.95 0.98
CA VAL A 465 -15.71 -22.63 1.52
C VAL A 465 -16.68 -23.76 1.16
N THR A 466 -16.81 -24.07 -0.13
CA THR A 466 -17.72 -25.14 -0.60
C THR A 466 -17.12 -26.54 -0.43
N ARG A 467 -15.80 -26.63 -0.22
CA ARG A 467 -15.02 -27.88 -0.11
C ARG A 467 -15.02 -28.73 -1.38
N GLU A 468 -15.05 -28.07 -2.54
CA GLU A 468 -15.10 -28.71 -3.85
C GLU A 468 -13.95 -28.27 -4.75
N MET A 469 -13.65 -29.11 -5.75
CA MET A 469 -12.74 -28.76 -6.84
C MET A 469 -13.53 -27.99 -7.91
N VAL A 470 -13.22 -26.70 -8.05
CA VAL A 470 -13.92 -25.78 -8.96
C VAL A 470 -12.97 -25.18 -9.99
N ASN A 471 -13.53 -24.65 -11.08
CA ASN A 471 -12.77 -23.74 -11.93
C ASN A 471 -12.66 -22.38 -11.23
N MET A 472 -11.46 -22.07 -10.72
CA MET A 472 -11.23 -20.91 -9.86
C MET A 472 -11.61 -19.60 -10.52
N HIS A 473 -11.30 -19.45 -11.81
CA HIS A 473 -11.63 -18.23 -12.55
C HIS A 473 -13.14 -18.04 -12.73
N TRP A 474 -13.86 -19.09 -13.09
CA TRP A 474 -15.33 -19.02 -13.23
C TRP A 474 -16.03 -18.82 -11.91
N SER A 475 -15.50 -19.41 -10.84
CA SER A 475 -16.04 -19.25 -9.48
C SER A 475 -15.68 -17.91 -8.83
N GLY A 476 -14.87 -17.08 -9.51
CA GLY A 476 -14.44 -15.78 -8.98
C GLY A 476 -13.37 -15.86 -7.89
N ILE A 477 -12.76 -17.03 -7.67
CA ILE A 477 -11.67 -17.19 -6.68
C ILE A 477 -10.35 -16.94 -7.39
N ILE A 478 -9.98 -15.68 -7.49
CA ILE A 478 -8.83 -15.19 -8.26
C ILE A 478 -8.01 -14.21 -7.41
N ASP A 479 -6.69 -14.32 -7.51
CA ASP A 479 -5.73 -13.46 -6.81
C ASP A 479 -4.94 -12.63 -7.83
N PRO A 480 -4.62 -11.35 -7.56
CA PRO A 480 -3.79 -10.54 -8.46
C PRO A 480 -2.39 -11.13 -8.58
N PHE A 481 -1.91 -11.35 -9.82
CA PHE A 481 -0.56 -11.86 -10.08
C PHE A 481 0.53 -11.01 -9.39
N LYS A 482 0.40 -9.70 -9.45
CA LYS A 482 1.34 -8.75 -8.84
C LYS A 482 1.44 -8.93 -7.32
N VAL A 483 0.32 -9.17 -6.63
CA VAL A 483 0.30 -9.43 -5.17
C VAL A 483 1.07 -10.71 -4.83
N GLU A 484 0.80 -11.80 -5.54
CA GLU A 484 1.45 -13.09 -5.33
C GLU A 484 2.96 -13.03 -5.66
N ARG A 485 3.34 -12.34 -6.73
CA ARG A 485 4.73 -12.10 -7.10
C ARG A 485 5.47 -11.29 -6.04
N ILE A 486 4.90 -10.17 -5.57
CA ILE A 486 5.52 -9.34 -4.53
C ILE A 486 5.63 -10.11 -3.20
N ALA A 487 4.62 -10.94 -2.86
CA ALA A 487 4.64 -11.79 -1.68
C ALA A 487 5.82 -12.78 -1.72
N LEU A 488 6.02 -13.44 -2.87
CA LEU A 488 7.13 -14.35 -3.09
C LEU A 488 8.48 -13.61 -3.05
N GLU A 489 8.65 -12.52 -3.77
CA GLU A 489 9.86 -11.70 -3.78
C GLU A 489 10.25 -11.23 -2.36
N THR A 490 9.24 -10.80 -1.59
CA THR A 490 9.46 -10.32 -0.22
C THR A 490 9.83 -11.46 0.72
N ALA A 491 9.17 -12.61 0.59
CA ALA A 491 9.50 -13.80 1.36
C ALA A 491 10.94 -14.28 1.07
N ILE A 492 11.35 -14.34 -0.20
CA ILE A 492 12.71 -14.72 -0.61
C ILE A 492 13.73 -13.69 -0.13
N SER A 493 13.45 -12.39 -0.23
CA SER A 493 14.35 -11.34 0.26
C SER A 493 14.69 -11.51 1.75
N ILE A 494 13.69 -11.76 2.59
CA ILE A 494 13.91 -12.00 4.03
C ILE A 494 14.58 -13.34 4.29
N SER A 495 14.24 -14.36 3.52
CA SER A 495 14.87 -15.68 3.61
C SER A 495 16.35 -15.63 3.22
N SER A 496 16.74 -14.81 2.25
CA SER A 496 18.14 -14.56 1.90
C SER A 496 18.88 -13.86 3.04
N ILE A 497 18.29 -12.85 3.67
CA ILE A 497 18.86 -12.21 4.87
C ILE A 497 19.05 -13.25 5.98
N PHE A 498 18.06 -14.09 6.24
CA PHE A 498 18.13 -15.15 7.25
C PHE A 498 19.27 -16.14 6.96
N THR A 499 19.49 -16.49 5.69
CA THR A 499 20.53 -17.42 5.25
C THR A 499 21.93 -16.92 5.59
N ASP A 500 22.17 -15.61 5.48
CA ASP A 500 23.49 -14.99 5.67
C ASP A 500 23.77 -14.56 7.12
N ILE A 501 22.85 -14.84 8.07
CA ILE A 501 23.08 -14.49 9.48
C ILE A 501 24.17 -15.40 10.06
N GLU A 502 25.32 -14.81 10.41
CA GLU A 502 26.40 -15.48 11.13
C GLU A 502 26.44 -15.06 12.61
N VAL A 503 26.09 -13.81 12.90
CA VAL A 503 26.09 -13.29 14.27
C VAL A 503 24.76 -12.57 14.55
N ALA A 504 24.09 -12.98 15.61
CA ALA A 504 22.98 -12.23 16.19
C ALA A 504 23.50 -11.40 17.37
N CYS A 505 23.14 -10.12 17.41
CA CYS A 505 23.58 -9.19 18.44
C CYS A 505 22.37 -8.55 19.12
N ALA A 506 22.21 -8.73 20.42
CA ALA A 506 21.15 -8.15 21.22
C ALA A 506 21.70 -7.19 22.29
N GLU A 507 20.92 -6.18 22.66
CA GLU A 507 21.27 -5.30 23.77
C GLU A 507 21.17 -6.05 25.10
N TYR A 508 22.01 -5.68 26.08
CA TYR A 508 21.92 -6.23 27.43
C TYR A 508 20.63 -5.74 28.10
N PRO A 509 19.91 -6.56 28.90
CA PRO A 509 18.79 -6.05 29.66
C PRO A 509 19.27 -4.90 30.54
N GLU A 510 18.60 -3.76 30.46
CA GLU A 510 18.68 -2.80 31.55
C GLU A 510 18.22 -3.55 32.82
N LYS A 511 19.01 -3.47 33.87
CA LYS A 511 18.51 -3.92 35.17
C LYS A 511 17.33 -3.03 35.51
N ASP A 512 16.17 -3.63 35.74
CA ASP A 512 15.09 -2.93 36.40
C ASP A 512 15.75 -2.40 37.69
N GLU A 513 15.88 -1.09 37.80
CA GLU A 513 16.20 -0.43 39.07
C GLU A 513 14.96 -0.61 39.95
N ASP A 514 15.06 -1.56 40.90
CA ASP A 514 14.08 -1.77 41.98
C ASP A 514 13.92 -0.49 42.82
#